data_e2d8bc767d8a21efbfdf717c67ed2f2f
#
_entry.id   e2d8bc767d8a21efbfdf717c67ed2f2f
#
_cell.length_a   1.000
_cell.length_b   1.000
_cell.length_c   1.000
_cell.angle_alpha   90.00
_cell.angle_beta   90.00
_cell.angle_gamma   90.00
#
_symmetry.space_group_name_H-M   'P 1'
#
loop_
_entity.id
_entity.type
_entity.pdbx_description
1 polymer ?
#
loop_
_entity_poly.entity_id
_entity_poly.type
_entity_poly.pdbx_seq_one_letter_code
_entity_poly.pdbx_strand_id
1 'polypeptide(L)'
;MPGEIFVITAPSGTGKTTLLKPLMAADARLRFSISYTTRPRRPSEVDGKDYFFVSPEEFRRLRDTGALAEFVEQFGYGYGTSREWVLDMVRGGGDLIFDLDSRGARALKTEFPQGTLIFILPPSLEELERRLQGRGGLDPEELARRLANGRAELKEAHWYDYLVINDDKATALSHLQAIIQAARCRTSQLWPQLAPRYLYNNP
;
A
#
# COMPACT_ATOMS: atom_id res chain seq x y z
N MET A 1 19.29 5.86 -8.06
CA MET A 1 18.05 5.49 -8.78
C MET A 1 16.88 6.02 -7.96
N PRO A 2 15.93 6.75 -8.55
CA PRO A 2 14.73 7.10 -7.82
C PRO A 2 14.03 5.83 -7.34
N GLY A 3 13.29 5.93 -6.25
CA GLY A 3 12.51 4.83 -5.72
C GLY A 3 11.22 4.60 -6.49
N GLU A 4 10.57 3.49 -6.22
CA GLU A 4 9.28 3.09 -6.77
C GLU A 4 8.17 3.25 -5.73
N ILE A 5 6.93 3.39 -6.21
CA ILE A 5 5.72 3.42 -5.39
C ILE A 5 4.94 2.13 -5.64
N PHE A 6 4.65 1.40 -4.56
CA PHE A 6 3.83 0.19 -4.57
C PHE A 6 2.62 0.39 -3.66
N VAL A 7 1.44 0.22 -4.21
CA VAL A 7 0.20 0.22 -3.42
C VAL A 7 -0.31 -1.21 -3.32
N ILE A 8 -0.45 -1.70 -2.10
CA ILE A 8 -0.90 -3.07 -1.84
C ILE A 8 -2.25 -3.00 -1.14
N THR A 9 -3.26 -3.49 -1.82
CA THR A 9 -4.64 -3.57 -1.32
C THR A 9 -5.05 -5.03 -1.16
N ALA A 10 -5.86 -5.31 -0.16
CA ALA A 10 -6.43 -6.63 0.05
C ALA A 10 -7.66 -6.56 0.94
N PRO A 11 -8.66 -7.41 0.74
CA PRO A 11 -9.74 -7.59 1.69
C PRO A 11 -9.25 -7.99 3.07
N SER A 12 -9.98 -7.54 4.10
CA SER A 12 -9.70 -7.99 5.47
C SER A 12 -9.75 -9.52 5.55
N GLY A 13 -8.76 -10.14 6.19
CA GLY A 13 -8.68 -11.60 6.27
C GLY A 13 -7.83 -12.28 5.19
N THR A 14 -7.44 -11.58 4.13
CA THR A 14 -6.63 -12.16 3.03
C THR A 14 -5.19 -12.50 3.45
N GLY A 15 -4.67 -11.92 4.56
CA GLY A 15 -3.30 -12.19 5.03
C GLY A 15 -2.26 -11.15 4.57
N LYS A 16 -2.66 -9.95 4.15
CA LYS A 16 -1.77 -8.86 3.70
C LYS A 16 -0.62 -8.61 4.68
N THR A 17 -0.90 -8.36 5.96
CA THR A 17 0.13 -8.09 6.97
C THR A 17 1.12 -9.24 7.13
N THR A 18 0.66 -10.48 6.96
CA THR A 18 1.50 -11.70 7.03
C THR A 18 2.49 -11.77 5.87
N LEU A 19 2.16 -11.20 4.71
CA LEU A 19 3.03 -11.10 3.54
C LEU A 19 3.94 -9.85 3.60
N LEU A 20 3.40 -8.71 4.04
CA LEU A 20 4.18 -7.47 4.07
C LEU A 20 5.35 -7.52 5.04
N LYS A 21 5.20 -8.14 6.22
CA LYS A 21 6.27 -8.25 7.21
C LYS A 21 7.54 -8.92 6.66
N PRO A 22 7.48 -10.16 6.10
CA PRO A 22 8.67 -10.80 5.53
C PRO A 22 9.15 -10.10 4.25
N LEU A 23 8.27 -9.52 3.44
CA LEU A 23 8.63 -8.73 2.27
C LEU A 23 9.53 -7.54 2.65
N MET A 24 9.10 -6.76 3.63
CA MET A 24 9.87 -5.61 4.16
C MET A 24 11.18 -6.02 4.81
N ALA A 25 11.19 -7.16 5.51
CA ALA A 25 12.40 -7.67 6.15
C ALA A 25 13.46 -8.16 5.15
N ALA A 26 13.02 -8.65 4.00
CA ALA A 26 13.90 -9.20 2.96
C ALA A 26 14.52 -8.13 2.05
N ASP A 27 14.03 -6.90 2.05
CA ASP A 27 14.48 -5.86 1.14
C ASP A 27 14.61 -4.50 1.85
N ALA A 28 15.86 -4.13 2.13
CA ALA A 28 16.20 -2.90 2.86
C ALA A 28 15.87 -1.59 2.11
N ARG A 29 15.56 -1.65 0.81
CA ARG A 29 15.10 -0.48 0.04
C ARG A 29 13.63 -0.16 0.30
N LEU A 30 12.83 -1.16 0.68
CA LEU A 30 11.41 -0.97 0.95
C LEU A 30 11.21 -0.17 2.25
N ARG A 31 10.33 0.81 2.18
CA ARG A 31 9.87 1.62 3.32
C ARG A 31 8.36 1.57 3.37
N PHE A 32 7.81 1.41 4.55
CA PHE A 32 6.38 1.50 4.74
C PHE A 32 5.96 2.98 4.77
N SER A 33 4.90 3.33 4.06
CA SER A 33 4.35 4.68 4.11
C SER A 33 3.70 4.93 5.47
N ILE A 34 4.09 6.00 6.13
CA ILE A 34 3.53 6.42 7.40
C ILE A 34 2.49 7.50 7.12
N SER A 35 1.22 7.19 7.36
CA SER A 35 0.10 8.10 7.13
C SER A 35 -0.16 8.99 8.35
N TYR A 36 -0.69 10.19 8.11
CA TYR A 36 -1.36 11.00 9.12
C TYR A 36 -2.70 10.38 9.49
N THR A 37 -3.10 10.50 10.76
CA THR A 37 -4.44 10.10 11.19
C THR A 37 -4.97 10.99 12.30
N THR A 38 -6.30 11.22 12.28
CA THR A 38 -7.00 11.89 13.37
C THR A 38 -7.50 10.93 14.45
N ARG A 39 -7.31 9.61 14.23
CA ARG A 39 -7.66 8.59 15.21
C ARG A 39 -6.78 8.70 16.45
N PRO A 40 -7.35 8.59 17.66
CA PRO A 40 -6.55 8.52 18.87
C PRO A 40 -5.53 7.37 18.81
N ARG A 41 -4.31 7.64 19.29
CA ARG A 41 -3.23 6.66 19.36
C ARG A 41 -3.59 5.52 20.31
N ARG A 42 -3.37 4.27 19.90
CA ARG A 42 -3.49 3.10 20.76
C ARG A 42 -2.23 2.95 21.63
N PRO A 43 -2.32 2.28 22.80
CA PRO A 43 -1.16 2.16 23.72
C PRO A 43 0.09 1.53 23.11
N SER A 44 -0.07 0.62 22.14
CA SER A 44 1.05 -0.07 21.47
C SER A 44 1.63 0.67 20.27
N GLU A 45 1.00 1.77 19.83
CA GLU A 45 1.42 2.52 18.65
C GLU A 45 2.41 3.62 19.01
N VAL A 46 3.32 3.93 18.10
CA VAL A 46 4.36 4.95 18.25
C VAL A 46 4.16 6.03 17.20
N ASP A 47 4.06 7.29 17.64
CA ASP A 47 3.98 8.43 16.74
C ASP A 47 5.21 8.54 15.86
N GLY A 48 5.00 8.87 14.59
CA GLY A 48 6.06 8.93 13.57
C GLY A 48 6.60 7.58 13.11
N LYS A 49 6.06 6.48 13.64
CA LYS A 49 6.42 5.11 13.22
C LYS A 49 5.23 4.32 12.68
N ASP A 50 4.13 4.30 13.41
CA ASP A 50 2.90 3.63 13.00
C ASP A 50 1.99 4.60 12.22
N TYR A 51 1.82 5.79 12.76
CA TYR A 51 1.13 6.94 12.17
C TYR A 51 1.73 8.24 12.67
N PHE A 52 1.47 9.34 11.97
CA PHE A 52 1.54 10.69 12.50
C PHE A 52 0.18 11.06 13.07
N PHE A 53 0.05 11.09 14.40
CA PHE A 53 -1.22 11.39 15.07
C PHE A 53 -1.42 12.89 15.16
N VAL A 54 -2.42 13.41 14.46
CA VAL A 54 -2.70 14.85 14.37
C VAL A 54 -4.13 15.18 14.80
N SER A 55 -4.38 16.45 15.14
CA SER A 55 -5.73 16.92 15.43
C SER A 55 -6.60 16.94 14.16
N PRO A 56 -7.94 16.90 14.28
CA PRO A 56 -8.83 17.09 13.14
C PRO A 56 -8.61 18.43 12.42
N GLU A 57 -8.26 19.49 13.15
CA GLU A 57 -7.95 20.82 12.61
C GLU A 57 -6.70 20.77 11.74
N GLU A 58 -5.63 20.17 12.24
CA GLU A 58 -4.38 20.01 11.50
C GLU A 58 -4.55 19.14 10.26
N PHE A 59 -5.32 18.04 10.37
CA PHE A 59 -5.63 17.19 9.23
C PHE A 59 -6.38 17.95 8.15
N ARG A 60 -7.39 18.75 8.52
CA ARG A 60 -8.12 19.61 7.57
C ARG A 60 -7.19 20.60 6.90
N ARG A 61 -6.30 21.25 7.66
CA ARG A 61 -5.29 22.15 7.11
C ARG A 61 -4.42 21.47 6.06
N LEU A 62 -3.89 20.26 6.35
CA LEU A 62 -3.06 19.49 5.42
C LEU A 62 -3.84 19.12 4.14
N ARG A 63 -5.09 18.73 4.29
CA ARG A 63 -5.98 18.41 3.16
C ARG A 63 -6.23 19.64 2.30
N ASP A 64 -6.67 20.73 2.90
CA ASP A 64 -7.13 21.93 2.20
C ASP A 64 -5.98 22.71 1.53
N THR A 65 -4.75 22.54 2.03
CA THR A 65 -3.53 23.09 1.40
C THR A 65 -2.95 22.16 0.31
N GLY A 66 -3.54 20.99 0.05
CA GLY A 66 -3.00 20.02 -0.91
C GLY A 66 -1.70 19.36 -0.48
N ALA A 67 -1.38 19.38 0.83
CA ALA A 67 -0.18 18.74 1.38
C ALA A 67 -0.27 17.22 1.44
N LEU A 68 -1.48 16.64 1.27
CA LEU A 68 -1.69 15.20 1.21
C LEU A 68 -1.69 14.71 -0.24
N ALA A 69 -0.97 13.62 -0.50
CA ALA A 69 -0.96 12.90 -1.78
C ALA A 69 -2.25 12.10 -2.00
N GLU A 70 -2.78 11.55 -0.93
CA GLU A 70 -4.08 10.88 -0.85
C GLU A 70 -4.67 11.10 0.54
N PHE A 71 -5.98 11.02 0.65
CA PHE A 71 -6.67 10.96 1.93
C PHE A 71 -8.00 10.25 1.82
N VAL A 72 -8.42 9.62 2.91
CA VAL A 72 -9.73 8.99 3.07
C VAL A 72 -10.29 9.27 4.45
N GLU A 73 -11.60 9.33 4.56
CA GLU A 73 -12.30 9.32 5.84
C GLU A 73 -12.89 7.92 6.07
N GLN A 74 -12.54 7.30 7.17
CA GLN A 74 -12.99 5.97 7.50
C GLN A 74 -13.25 5.85 9.01
N PHE A 75 -14.40 5.29 9.37
CA PHE A 75 -14.84 5.13 10.77
C PHE A 75 -14.82 6.44 11.58
N GLY A 76 -15.11 7.57 10.95
CA GLY A 76 -15.11 8.90 11.57
C GLY A 76 -13.74 9.53 11.77
N TYR A 77 -12.68 8.94 11.21
CA TYR A 77 -11.31 9.44 11.29
C TYR A 77 -10.71 9.67 9.90
N GLY A 78 -9.89 10.72 9.79
CA GLY A 78 -9.08 11.00 8.61
C GLY A 78 -7.82 10.15 8.61
N TYR A 79 -7.46 9.69 7.42
CA TYR A 79 -6.17 9.06 7.10
C TYR A 79 -5.65 9.67 5.82
N GLY A 80 -4.36 9.97 5.74
CA GLY A 80 -3.77 10.54 4.52
C GLY A 80 -2.26 10.58 4.58
N THR A 81 -1.61 10.65 3.44
CA THR A 81 -0.16 10.58 3.34
C THR A 81 0.43 11.88 2.81
N SER A 82 1.52 12.36 3.43
CA SER A 82 2.23 13.57 3.00
C SER A 82 2.77 13.43 1.58
N ARG A 83 2.39 14.35 0.70
CA ARG A 83 2.90 14.47 -0.66
C ARG A 83 4.43 14.71 -0.67
N GLU A 84 4.88 15.66 0.11
CA GLU A 84 6.29 16.05 0.22
C GLU A 84 7.15 14.86 0.68
N TRP A 85 6.72 14.18 1.74
CA TRP A 85 7.43 13.02 2.25
C TRP A 85 7.56 11.89 1.20
N VAL A 86 6.48 11.62 0.44
CA VAL A 86 6.52 10.64 -0.65
C VAL A 86 7.55 11.02 -1.70
N LEU A 87 7.53 12.28 -2.14
CA LEU A 87 8.46 12.78 -3.15
C LEU A 87 9.93 12.70 -2.68
N ASP A 88 10.19 13.06 -1.44
CA ASP A 88 11.55 13.04 -0.86
C ASP A 88 12.08 11.61 -0.73
N MET A 89 11.24 10.69 -0.28
CA MET A 89 11.61 9.28 -0.17
C MET A 89 11.92 8.68 -1.54
N VAL A 90 11.09 8.94 -2.55
CA VAL A 90 11.30 8.46 -3.92
C VAL A 90 12.55 9.08 -4.54
N ARG A 91 12.77 10.39 -4.37
CA ARG A 91 13.99 11.07 -4.83
C ARG A 91 15.25 10.52 -4.16
N GLY A 92 15.16 10.17 -2.88
CA GLY A 92 16.24 9.55 -2.11
C GLY A 92 16.53 8.08 -2.49
N GLY A 93 15.75 7.48 -3.40
CA GLY A 93 15.93 6.10 -3.87
C GLY A 93 15.27 5.05 -2.99
N GLY A 94 14.46 5.45 -2.01
CA GLY A 94 13.63 4.56 -1.21
C GLY A 94 12.38 4.13 -1.97
N ASP A 95 12.08 2.84 -2.01
CA ASP A 95 10.84 2.32 -2.54
C ASP A 95 9.76 2.36 -1.46
N LEU A 96 8.58 2.87 -1.79
CA LEU A 96 7.49 3.03 -0.83
C LEU A 96 6.42 1.97 -1.01
N ILE A 97 6.02 1.34 0.09
CA ILE A 97 4.84 0.48 0.18
C ILE A 97 3.73 1.21 0.90
N PHE A 98 2.59 1.31 0.24
CA PHE A 98 1.34 1.82 0.79
C PHE A 98 0.37 0.66 1.05
N ASP A 99 -0.20 0.64 2.25
CA ASP A 99 -1.30 -0.24 2.63
C ASP A 99 -2.59 0.59 2.61
N LEU A 100 -3.27 0.61 1.47
CA LEU A 100 -4.46 1.42 1.23
C LEU A 100 -5.68 0.57 0.85
N ASP A 101 -6.88 1.12 1.09
CA ASP A 101 -8.10 0.60 0.47
C ASP A 101 -8.17 1.05 -1.01
N SER A 102 -9.17 0.56 -1.75
CA SER A 102 -9.32 0.87 -3.18
C SER A 102 -9.52 2.36 -3.47
N ARG A 103 -10.09 3.13 -2.54
CA ARG A 103 -10.27 4.58 -2.70
C ARG A 103 -8.94 5.31 -2.60
N GLY A 104 -8.16 5.01 -1.56
CA GLY A 104 -6.81 5.54 -1.38
C GLY A 104 -5.89 5.14 -2.54
N ALA A 105 -6.00 3.89 -3.01
CA ALA A 105 -5.23 3.40 -4.16
C ALA A 105 -5.55 4.19 -5.46
N ARG A 106 -6.84 4.50 -5.73
CA ARG A 106 -7.23 5.35 -6.88
C ARG A 106 -6.69 6.77 -6.75
N ALA A 107 -6.81 7.38 -5.57
CA ALA A 107 -6.30 8.72 -5.32
C ALA A 107 -4.77 8.77 -5.53
N LEU A 108 -4.05 7.79 -4.98
CA LEU A 108 -2.59 7.72 -5.13
C LEU A 108 -2.17 7.46 -6.60
N LYS A 109 -2.90 6.62 -7.35
CA LYS A 109 -2.65 6.39 -8.78
C LYS A 109 -2.86 7.64 -9.62
N THR A 110 -3.83 8.46 -9.28
CA THR A 110 -4.06 9.75 -9.94
C THR A 110 -2.90 10.71 -9.70
N GLU A 111 -2.39 10.75 -8.49
CA GLU A 111 -1.27 11.62 -8.10
C GLU A 111 0.08 11.09 -8.63
N PHE A 112 0.28 9.77 -8.60
CA PHE A 112 1.49 9.09 -9.05
C PHE A 112 1.14 8.01 -10.09
N PRO A 113 0.88 8.39 -11.36
CA PRO A 113 0.45 7.44 -12.40
C PRO A 113 1.41 6.27 -12.65
N GLN A 114 2.71 6.46 -12.38
CA GLN A 114 3.75 5.43 -12.50
C GLN A 114 3.72 4.39 -11.37
N GLY A 115 3.03 4.67 -10.26
CA GLY A 115 2.92 3.75 -9.12
C GLY A 115 2.33 2.40 -9.53
N THR A 116 2.85 1.34 -8.96
CA THR A 116 2.42 -0.04 -9.22
C THR A 116 1.37 -0.45 -8.20
N LEU A 117 0.19 -0.83 -8.67
CA LEU A 117 -0.91 -1.27 -7.83
C LEU A 117 -1.03 -2.79 -7.84
N ILE A 118 -1.03 -3.36 -6.64
CA ILE A 118 -1.07 -4.81 -6.43
C ILE A 118 -2.28 -5.15 -5.55
N PHE A 119 -3.14 -6.03 -6.02
CA PHE A 119 -4.26 -6.51 -5.23
C PHE A 119 -4.01 -7.96 -4.78
N ILE A 120 -4.08 -8.20 -3.47
CA ILE A 120 -3.91 -9.55 -2.92
C ILE A 120 -5.28 -10.18 -2.77
N LEU A 121 -5.45 -11.33 -3.41
CA LEU A 121 -6.67 -12.13 -3.39
C LEU A 121 -6.57 -13.28 -2.40
N PRO A 122 -7.65 -13.66 -1.70
CA PRO A 122 -7.75 -14.99 -1.12
C PRO A 122 -7.89 -16.03 -2.24
N PRO A 123 -7.59 -17.32 -2.00
CA PRO A 123 -7.79 -18.36 -3.03
C PRO A 123 -9.26 -18.56 -3.40
N SER A 124 -10.18 -18.31 -2.47
CA SER A 124 -11.63 -18.31 -2.70
C SER A 124 -12.37 -17.48 -1.66
N LEU A 125 -13.68 -17.24 -1.88
CA LEU A 125 -14.54 -16.56 -0.91
C LEU A 125 -14.76 -17.41 0.34
N GLU A 126 -14.87 -18.72 0.20
CA GLU A 126 -15.02 -19.67 1.29
C GLU A 126 -13.79 -19.65 2.20
N GLU A 127 -12.60 -19.57 1.62
CA GLU A 127 -11.35 -19.47 2.37
C GLU A 127 -11.24 -18.12 3.07
N LEU A 128 -11.69 -17.03 2.46
CA LEU A 128 -11.78 -15.73 3.13
C LEU A 128 -12.68 -15.79 4.36
N GLU A 129 -13.85 -16.39 4.23
CA GLU A 129 -14.78 -16.59 5.33
C GLU A 129 -14.15 -17.42 6.45
N ARG A 130 -13.56 -18.54 6.12
CA ARG A 130 -12.86 -19.41 7.08
C ARG A 130 -11.77 -18.65 7.85
N ARG A 131 -10.97 -17.83 7.15
CA ARG A 131 -9.90 -17.02 7.77
C ARG A 131 -10.44 -15.92 8.67
N LEU A 132 -11.57 -15.32 8.33
CA LEU A 132 -12.22 -14.31 9.17
C LEU A 132 -12.78 -14.95 10.44
N GLN A 133 -13.44 -16.11 10.35
CA GLN A 133 -13.96 -16.88 11.50
C GLN A 133 -12.81 -17.33 12.42
N GLY A 134 -11.71 -17.80 11.85
CA GLY A 134 -10.55 -18.30 12.61
C GLY A 134 -9.81 -17.26 13.45
N ARG A 135 -10.05 -15.95 13.24
CA ARG A 135 -9.47 -14.90 14.07
C ARG A 135 -10.08 -14.78 15.47
N GLY A 136 -11.24 -15.41 15.70
CA GLY A 136 -11.96 -15.39 16.97
C GLY A 136 -12.58 -14.02 17.29
N GLY A 137 -13.60 -14.03 18.16
CA GLY A 137 -14.18 -12.81 18.74
C GLY A 137 -15.03 -11.94 17.80
N LEU A 138 -15.33 -12.40 16.58
CA LEU A 138 -16.29 -11.75 15.71
C LEU A 138 -17.69 -12.30 16.01
N ASP A 139 -18.64 -11.40 16.27
CA ASP A 139 -20.04 -11.78 16.26
C ASP A 139 -20.55 -12.03 14.82
N PRO A 140 -21.69 -12.69 14.63
CA PRO A 140 -22.22 -13.00 13.30
C PRO A 140 -22.48 -11.78 12.41
N GLU A 141 -22.87 -10.65 12.97
CA GLU A 141 -23.16 -9.41 12.24
C GLU A 141 -21.86 -8.79 11.73
N GLU A 142 -20.83 -8.74 12.57
CA GLU A 142 -19.51 -8.24 12.21
C GLU A 142 -18.87 -9.12 11.12
N LEU A 143 -19.02 -10.45 11.22
CA LEU A 143 -18.54 -11.38 10.19
C LEU A 143 -19.25 -11.12 8.85
N ALA A 144 -20.58 -11.02 8.86
CA ALA A 144 -21.38 -10.75 7.67
C ALA A 144 -20.97 -9.40 7.03
N ARG A 145 -20.78 -8.36 7.85
CA ARG A 145 -20.32 -7.05 7.40
C ARG A 145 -18.94 -7.13 6.74
N ARG A 146 -17.99 -7.85 7.32
CA ARG A 146 -16.63 -8.01 6.75
C ARG A 146 -16.64 -8.80 5.46
N LEU A 147 -17.47 -9.82 5.36
CA LEU A 147 -17.63 -10.58 4.11
C LEU A 147 -18.27 -9.73 3.01
N ALA A 148 -19.28 -8.93 3.34
CA ALA A 148 -19.90 -8.01 2.40
C ALA A 148 -18.87 -6.98 1.88
N ASN A 149 -18.08 -6.38 2.77
CA ASN A 149 -17.00 -5.47 2.40
C ASN A 149 -15.93 -6.17 1.54
N GLY A 150 -15.50 -7.38 1.92
CA GLY A 150 -14.54 -8.15 1.14
C GLY A 150 -15.03 -8.45 -0.27
N ARG A 151 -16.30 -8.81 -0.44
CA ARG A 151 -16.93 -9.01 -1.76
C ARG A 151 -16.98 -7.72 -2.58
N ALA A 152 -17.24 -6.58 -1.94
CA ALA A 152 -17.22 -5.28 -2.60
C ALA A 152 -15.80 -4.91 -3.07
N GLU A 153 -14.81 -5.10 -2.20
CA GLU A 153 -13.39 -4.86 -2.53
C GLU A 153 -12.89 -5.77 -3.66
N LEU A 154 -13.30 -7.04 -3.70
CA LEU A 154 -12.94 -7.97 -4.77
C LEU A 154 -13.44 -7.52 -6.16
N LYS A 155 -14.55 -6.83 -6.24
CA LYS A 155 -15.04 -6.25 -7.51
C LYS A 155 -14.12 -5.17 -8.06
N GLU A 156 -13.34 -4.54 -7.19
CA GLU A 156 -12.37 -3.51 -7.56
C GLU A 156 -11.04 -4.09 -8.10
N ALA A 157 -10.80 -5.39 -7.97
CA ALA A 157 -9.53 -6.02 -8.34
C ALA A 157 -9.15 -5.85 -9.82
N HIS A 158 -10.13 -5.72 -10.71
CA HIS A 158 -9.95 -5.71 -12.17
C HIS A 158 -9.14 -4.52 -12.73
N TRP A 159 -9.00 -3.43 -11.98
CA TRP A 159 -8.26 -2.23 -12.44
C TRP A 159 -6.83 -2.11 -11.84
N TYR A 160 -6.43 -3.06 -11.01
CA TYR A 160 -5.05 -3.11 -10.49
C TYR A 160 -4.08 -3.62 -11.55
N ASP A 161 -2.80 -3.20 -11.42
CA ASP A 161 -1.76 -3.62 -12.38
C ASP A 161 -1.41 -5.11 -12.20
N TYR A 162 -1.51 -5.65 -10.98
CA TYR A 162 -1.20 -7.03 -10.65
C TYR A 162 -2.16 -7.63 -9.64
N LEU A 163 -2.43 -8.95 -9.80
CA LEU A 163 -3.17 -9.77 -8.84
C LEU A 163 -2.23 -10.82 -8.25
N VAL A 164 -2.23 -10.94 -6.91
CA VAL A 164 -1.45 -11.97 -6.20
C VAL A 164 -2.41 -12.82 -5.37
N ILE A 165 -2.50 -14.10 -5.67
CA ILE A 165 -3.34 -15.04 -4.91
C ILE A 165 -2.54 -15.51 -3.69
N ASN A 166 -3.06 -15.27 -2.48
CA ASN A 166 -2.47 -15.73 -1.22
C ASN A 166 -3.10 -17.08 -0.80
N ASP A 167 -2.80 -18.10 -1.59
CA ASP A 167 -3.09 -19.50 -1.26
C ASP A 167 -1.93 -20.07 -0.43
N ASP A 168 -0.76 -20.18 -1.05
CA ASP A 168 0.50 -20.49 -0.38
C ASP A 168 1.30 -19.22 -0.10
N LYS A 169 1.71 -19.05 1.15
CA LYS A 169 2.41 -17.83 1.61
C LYS A 169 3.76 -17.62 0.91
N ALA A 170 4.52 -18.70 0.67
CA ALA A 170 5.85 -18.60 0.07
C ALA A 170 5.74 -18.20 -1.41
N THR A 171 4.80 -18.79 -2.11
CA THR A 171 4.48 -18.48 -3.51
C THR A 171 3.97 -17.03 -3.65
N ALA A 172 3.04 -16.59 -2.81
CA ALA A 172 2.54 -15.22 -2.82
C ALA A 172 3.65 -14.20 -2.54
N LEU A 173 4.54 -14.49 -1.58
CA LEU A 173 5.70 -13.65 -1.29
C LEU A 173 6.65 -13.57 -2.48
N SER A 174 6.93 -14.70 -3.14
CA SER A 174 7.75 -14.75 -4.36
C SER A 174 7.17 -13.91 -5.48
N HIS A 175 5.85 -13.95 -5.69
CA HIS A 175 5.17 -13.12 -6.69
C HIS A 175 5.31 -11.62 -6.36
N LEU A 176 5.12 -11.21 -5.10
CA LEU A 176 5.32 -9.82 -4.69
C LEU A 176 6.75 -9.35 -4.94
N GLN A 177 7.75 -10.17 -4.59
CA GLN A 177 9.17 -9.87 -4.85
C GLN A 177 9.45 -9.74 -6.35
N ALA A 178 8.91 -10.62 -7.18
CA ALA A 178 9.08 -10.58 -8.63
C ALA A 178 8.48 -9.29 -9.24
N ILE A 179 7.28 -8.89 -8.80
CA ILE A 179 6.63 -7.65 -9.25
C ILE A 179 7.49 -6.41 -8.89
N ILE A 180 8.00 -6.36 -7.66
CA ILE A 180 8.86 -5.27 -7.19
C ILE A 180 10.15 -5.21 -8.03
N GLN A 181 10.79 -6.35 -8.27
CA GLN A 181 12.00 -6.40 -9.09
C GLN A 181 11.72 -5.99 -10.54
N ALA A 182 10.63 -6.44 -11.13
CA ALA A 182 10.24 -6.06 -12.49
C ALA A 182 9.97 -4.55 -12.61
N ALA A 183 9.30 -3.95 -11.61
CA ALA A 183 9.06 -2.51 -11.58
C ALA A 183 10.36 -1.71 -11.58
N ARG A 184 11.34 -2.10 -10.79
CA ARG A 184 12.68 -1.49 -10.74
C ARG A 184 13.45 -1.57 -12.08
N CYS A 185 13.10 -2.55 -12.93
CA CYS A 185 13.74 -2.77 -14.24
C CYS A 185 13.02 -2.06 -15.40
N ARG A 186 11.95 -1.30 -15.12
CA ARG A 186 11.25 -0.57 -16.18
C ARG A 186 12.18 0.37 -16.92
N THR A 187 12.06 0.43 -18.23
CA THR A 187 12.85 1.35 -19.09
C THR A 187 12.68 2.80 -18.64
N SER A 188 11.45 3.20 -18.26
CA SER A 188 11.17 4.56 -17.76
C SER A 188 11.95 4.91 -16.49
N GLN A 189 12.33 3.92 -15.68
CA GLN A 189 13.12 4.11 -14.46
C GLN A 189 14.63 4.07 -14.73
N LEU A 190 15.08 3.10 -15.50
CA LEU A 190 16.51 2.87 -15.70
C LEU A 190 17.12 3.76 -16.80
N TRP A 191 16.41 3.96 -17.90
CA TRP A 191 16.97 4.61 -19.07
C TRP A 191 17.45 6.04 -18.84
N PRO A 192 16.74 6.93 -18.11
CA PRO A 192 17.22 8.29 -17.84
C PRO A 192 18.59 8.34 -17.16
N GLN A 193 18.95 7.30 -16.42
CA GLN A 193 20.22 7.21 -15.69
C GLN A 193 21.30 6.49 -16.48
N LEU A 194 20.91 5.56 -17.33
CA LEU A 194 21.84 4.75 -18.15
C LEU A 194 22.18 5.43 -19.47
N ALA A 195 21.23 6.14 -20.07
CA ALA A 195 21.41 6.80 -21.35
C ALA A 195 22.71 7.63 -21.45
N PRO A 196 23.12 8.44 -20.45
CA PRO A 196 24.38 9.17 -20.52
C PRO A 196 25.61 8.29 -20.72
N ARG A 197 25.61 7.08 -20.14
CA ARG A 197 26.73 6.12 -20.26
C ARG A 197 26.84 5.51 -21.66
N TYR A 198 25.71 5.35 -22.34
CA TYR A 198 25.66 4.67 -23.64
C TYR A 198 25.62 5.62 -24.82
N LEU A 199 25.08 6.84 -24.62
CA LEU A 199 24.87 7.76 -25.73
C LEU A 199 25.91 8.89 -25.78
N TYR A 200 26.52 9.25 -24.62
CA TYR A 200 27.39 10.44 -24.53
C TYR A 200 28.83 10.14 -24.08
N ASN A 201 29.14 8.91 -23.69
CA ASN A 201 30.53 8.50 -23.49
C ASN A 201 31.12 8.06 -24.84
N ASN A 202 31.51 9.05 -25.66
CA ASN A 202 32.51 8.84 -26.67
C ASN A 202 33.85 9.22 -26.04
N PRO A 203 34.94 8.40 -26.20
CA PRO A 203 36.26 8.70 -25.67
C PRO A 203 36.84 9.97 -26.28
#